data_2ec8c41996d7f63855c8a987618e4ac2
#
_entry.id   2ec8c41996d7f63855c8a987618e4ac2
#
_cell.length_a   1.000
_cell.length_b   1.000
_cell.length_c   1.000
_cell.angle_alpha   90.00
_cell.angle_beta   90.00
_cell.angle_gamma   90.00
#
_symmetry.space_group_name_H-M   'P 1'
#
loop_
_entity.id
_entity.type
_entity.pdbx_description
1 polymer ?
#
loop_
_entity_poly.entity_id
_entity_poly.type
_entity_poly.pdbx_seq_one_letter_code
_entity_poly.pdbx_strand_id
1 'polypeptide(L)'
;LANVYWGIQDIDRHLDDYGEVLGTIPQVSETYTYFHSAYPHMNEHQLAIAESTTSQREAMKVDRSVCKQIMTVEQAQAFALQRCKTSRAAVELIGELMSTYGFLPSCVGESETLVIGDTKEIWVFEVFSVGSDWDPKSGKPGAVWAAQRIPDDHALVVANWSIIKEIDEDDHDTFLYSSNYKSFAVEQGWYDPEGTHPFIWQEVYAPMPREWATNRLWLFYSTYAPHHADWPRRSLEDGHMMGYNQYIQYVEPISIYPTSVRPERKISLQDIMAFQR
;
A
#
# COMPACT_ATOMS: atom_id res chain seq x y z
N LEU A 1 5.30 24.88 -11.33
CA LEU A 1 4.25 23.94 -10.96
C LEU A 1 4.37 22.66 -11.80
N ALA A 2 3.99 21.52 -11.23
CA ALA A 2 3.82 20.26 -11.92
C ALA A 2 2.33 19.91 -11.99
N ASN A 3 1.87 19.39 -13.12
CA ASN A 3 0.51 18.90 -13.25
C ASN A 3 0.36 17.54 -12.57
N VAL A 4 -0.81 17.28 -12.00
CA VAL A 4 -1.27 16.00 -11.54
C VAL A 4 -2.35 15.52 -12.51
N TYR A 5 -2.18 14.34 -13.07
CA TYR A 5 -3.04 13.81 -14.11
C TYR A 5 -3.85 12.60 -13.64
N TRP A 6 -5.03 12.43 -14.20
CA TRP A 6 -5.80 11.20 -14.14
C TRP A 6 -5.44 10.27 -15.30
N GLY A 7 -5.49 8.98 -15.07
CA GLY A 7 -5.47 7.96 -16.10
C GLY A 7 -4.10 7.65 -16.68
N ILE A 8 -3.00 8.09 -16.07
CA ILE A 8 -1.65 7.79 -16.61
C ILE A 8 -1.30 6.30 -16.59
N GLN A 9 -1.99 5.50 -15.77
CA GLN A 9 -1.85 4.05 -15.76
C GLN A 9 -2.64 3.35 -16.90
N ASP A 10 -3.64 4.00 -17.48
CA ASP A 10 -4.54 3.45 -18.48
C ASP A 10 -4.03 3.69 -19.91
N ILE A 11 -2.75 3.47 -20.17
CA ILE A 11 -2.10 3.74 -21.45
C ILE A 11 -2.84 3.05 -22.63
N ASP A 12 -3.39 1.86 -22.41
CA ASP A 12 -4.09 1.07 -23.43
C ASP A 12 -5.60 1.26 -23.47
N ARG A 13 -6.14 1.97 -22.47
CA ARG A 13 -7.56 2.27 -22.40
C ARG A 13 -7.78 3.70 -22.81
N HIS A 14 -8.16 3.97 -23.99
CA HIS A 14 -8.53 5.31 -24.47
C HIS A 14 -9.79 5.82 -23.75
N LEU A 15 -9.67 6.07 -22.45
CA LEU A 15 -10.73 6.71 -21.68
C LEU A 15 -10.79 8.18 -22.10
N ASP A 16 -11.98 8.74 -22.19
CA ASP A 16 -12.22 10.13 -22.60
C ASP A 16 -11.52 11.13 -21.66
N ASP A 17 -11.22 10.73 -20.41
CA ASP A 17 -10.58 11.53 -19.38
C ASP A 17 -9.09 11.20 -19.14
N TYR A 18 -8.49 10.31 -19.98
CA TYR A 18 -7.06 10.00 -19.90
C TYR A 18 -6.22 11.26 -20.08
N GLY A 19 -5.30 11.49 -19.14
CA GLY A 19 -4.46 12.68 -19.13
C GLY A 19 -5.19 13.96 -18.72
N GLU A 20 -6.41 13.86 -18.16
CA GLU A 20 -7.08 15.00 -17.56
C GLU A 20 -6.23 15.59 -16.42
N VAL A 21 -6.06 16.92 -16.41
CA VAL A 21 -5.36 17.62 -15.34
C VAL A 21 -6.29 17.77 -14.14
N LEU A 22 -6.02 17.04 -13.06
CA LEU A 22 -6.76 17.12 -11.80
C LEU A 22 -6.38 18.35 -10.97
N GLY A 23 -5.15 18.83 -11.10
CA GLY A 23 -4.62 19.95 -10.35
C GLY A 23 -3.12 20.16 -10.57
N THR A 24 -2.53 21.00 -9.74
CA THR A 24 -1.09 21.28 -9.79
C THR A 24 -0.47 21.28 -8.41
N ILE A 25 0.79 20.87 -8.34
CA ILE A 25 1.61 20.89 -7.13
C ILE A 25 2.90 21.69 -7.37
N PRO A 26 3.62 22.14 -6.34
CA PRO A 26 4.95 22.72 -6.49
C PRO A 26 5.91 21.75 -7.20
N GLN A 27 6.70 22.27 -8.15
CA GLN A 27 7.73 21.49 -8.83
C GLN A 27 9.11 21.89 -8.31
N VAL A 28 10.02 20.92 -8.24
CA VAL A 28 11.43 21.14 -7.93
C VAL A 28 12.17 21.72 -9.15
N SER A 29 13.35 22.34 -8.93
CA SER A 29 14.13 22.95 -10.02
C SER A 29 14.77 21.90 -10.94
N GLU A 30 15.09 20.73 -10.41
CA GLU A 30 15.72 19.61 -11.12
C GLU A 30 15.02 18.31 -10.73
N THR A 31 14.87 17.39 -11.68
CA THR A 31 14.29 16.07 -11.49
C THR A 31 15.29 15.00 -11.92
N TYR A 32 15.23 13.84 -11.24
CA TYR A 32 16.01 12.68 -11.62
C TYR A 32 15.42 11.97 -12.83
N THR A 33 16.27 11.30 -13.59
CA THR A 33 15.85 10.41 -14.67
C THR A 33 15.23 9.14 -14.08
N TYR A 34 14.05 8.75 -14.60
CA TYR A 34 13.35 7.56 -14.14
C TYR A 34 12.67 6.83 -15.29
N PHE A 35 12.39 5.55 -15.10
CA PHE A 35 11.57 4.76 -16.00
C PHE A 35 10.09 5.07 -15.79
N HIS A 36 9.49 5.65 -16.81
CA HIS A 36 8.05 5.91 -16.85
C HIS A 36 7.31 4.70 -17.43
N SER A 37 6.28 4.26 -16.73
CA SER A 37 5.33 3.23 -17.17
C SER A 37 3.98 3.54 -16.53
N ALA A 38 2.99 2.68 -16.69
CA ALA A 38 1.70 2.82 -16.01
C ALA A 38 1.88 3.03 -14.50
N TYR A 39 2.80 2.26 -13.89
CA TYR A 39 3.30 2.48 -12.55
C TYR A 39 4.82 2.72 -12.64
N PRO A 40 5.32 3.95 -12.53
CA PRO A 40 6.75 4.24 -12.60
C PRO A 40 7.53 3.47 -11.53
N HIS A 41 8.67 2.85 -11.91
CA HIS A 41 9.24 1.82 -11.04
C HIS A 41 10.70 1.99 -10.62
N MET A 42 11.51 2.81 -11.28
CA MET A 42 12.93 2.98 -10.88
C MET A 42 13.51 4.31 -11.39
N ASN A 43 14.40 4.91 -10.61
CA ASN A 43 15.18 6.07 -11.02
C ASN A 43 16.70 5.77 -11.11
N GLU A 44 17.47 6.76 -11.57
CA GLU A 44 18.92 6.68 -11.75
C GLU A 44 19.72 6.48 -10.45
N HIS A 45 19.11 6.71 -9.29
CA HIS A 45 19.69 6.46 -7.97
C HIS A 45 19.40 5.06 -7.42
N GLN A 46 18.83 4.16 -8.24
CA GLN A 46 18.43 2.80 -7.83
C GLN A 46 17.31 2.79 -6.76
N LEU A 47 16.59 3.89 -6.63
CA LEU A 47 15.31 3.89 -5.92
C LEU A 47 14.29 3.18 -6.80
N ALA A 48 13.69 2.13 -6.27
CA ALA A 48 12.68 1.32 -6.96
C ALA A 48 11.37 1.30 -6.16
N ILE A 49 10.25 1.31 -6.88
CA ILE A 49 8.90 1.26 -6.30
C ILE A 49 8.10 0.21 -7.07
N ALA A 50 7.49 -0.72 -6.35
CA ALA A 50 6.51 -1.66 -6.88
C ALA A 50 5.15 -1.42 -6.22
N GLU A 51 4.07 -1.72 -6.94
CA GLU A 51 2.71 -1.46 -6.51
C GLU A 51 1.90 -2.76 -6.44
N SER A 52 0.89 -2.77 -5.55
CA SER A 52 -0.11 -3.82 -5.43
C SER A 52 -1.40 -3.24 -4.88
N THR A 53 -2.47 -3.27 -5.67
CA THR A 53 -3.81 -2.83 -5.25
C THR A 53 -4.29 -3.62 -4.04
N THR A 54 -4.79 -2.95 -3.03
CA THR A 54 -5.24 -3.52 -1.76
C THR A 54 -6.70 -3.16 -1.50
N SER A 55 -7.49 -4.12 -1.05
CA SER A 55 -8.88 -3.85 -0.69
C SER A 55 -9.00 -2.93 0.51
N GLN A 56 -10.00 -2.07 0.49
CA GLN A 56 -10.34 -1.16 1.58
C GLN A 56 -11.81 -1.29 2.00
N ARG A 57 -12.14 -0.66 3.13
CA ARG A 57 -13.55 -0.58 3.56
C ARG A 57 -14.37 0.22 2.56
N GLU A 58 -15.63 -0.18 2.36
CA GLU A 58 -16.55 0.49 1.43
C GLU A 58 -16.72 1.98 1.73
N ALA A 59 -16.76 2.36 3.02
CA ALA A 59 -16.86 3.76 3.45
C ALA A 59 -15.66 4.64 3.06
N MET A 60 -14.55 4.05 2.66
CA MET A 60 -13.35 4.77 2.22
C MET A 60 -13.30 4.99 0.71
N LYS A 61 -14.21 4.40 -0.04
CA LYS A 61 -14.29 4.59 -1.49
C LYS A 61 -14.55 6.04 -1.85
N VAL A 62 -13.97 6.47 -2.95
CA VAL A 62 -14.04 7.85 -3.43
C VAL A 62 -14.83 7.89 -4.74
N ASP A 63 -15.90 8.69 -4.75
CA ASP A 63 -16.61 9.03 -5.98
C ASP A 63 -15.91 10.21 -6.65
N ARG A 64 -15.25 9.93 -7.77
CA ARG A 64 -14.49 10.93 -8.54
C ARG A 64 -15.35 12.11 -9.01
N SER A 65 -16.65 11.92 -9.21
CA SER A 65 -17.54 12.99 -9.69
C SER A 65 -17.78 14.12 -8.67
N VAL A 66 -17.51 13.85 -7.39
CA VAL A 66 -17.76 14.81 -6.29
C VAL A 66 -16.57 15.06 -5.40
N CYS A 67 -15.54 14.23 -5.47
CA CYS A 67 -14.37 14.29 -4.61
C CYS A 67 -13.46 15.50 -4.92
N LYS A 68 -12.57 15.80 -3.99
CA LYS A 68 -11.54 16.85 -4.12
C LYS A 68 -10.12 16.32 -4.05
N GLN A 69 -9.96 15.01 -3.87
CA GLN A 69 -8.68 14.33 -3.92
C GLN A 69 -8.13 14.37 -5.35
N ILE A 70 -6.83 14.60 -5.48
CA ILE A 70 -6.18 14.66 -6.79
C ILE A 70 -4.94 13.76 -6.90
N MET A 71 -4.42 13.22 -5.80
CA MET A 71 -3.17 12.46 -5.81
C MET A 71 -3.42 10.98 -5.98
N THR A 72 -3.19 10.46 -7.18
CA THR A 72 -3.18 9.01 -7.44
C THR A 72 -1.84 8.40 -7.06
N VAL A 73 -1.81 7.07 -6.85
CA VAL A 73 -0.57 6.39 -6.44
C VAL A 73 0.51 6.47 -7.51
N GLU A 74 0.15 6.29 -8.78
CA GLU A 74 1.08 6.36 -9.91
C GLU A 74 1.69 7.74 -10.09
N GLN A 75 0.94 8.81 -9.80
CA GLN A 75 1.47 10.17 -9.80
C GLN A 75 2.43 10.41 -8.64
N ALA A 76 2.07 9.93 -7.44
CA ALA A 76 2.96 10.03 -6.27
C ALA A 76 4.27 9.24 -6.49
N GLN A 77 4.20 8.04 -7.10
CA GLN A 77 5.39 7.28 -7.50
C GLN A 77 6.27 8.08 -8.45
N ALA A 78 5.67 8.69 -9.49
CA ALA A 78 6.41 9.53 -10.44
C ALA A 78 7.11 10.69 -9.73
N PHE A 79 6.42 11.40 -8.83
CA PHE A 79 7.02 12.50 -8.07
C PHE A 79 8.12 12.02 -7.11
N ALA A 80 7.94 10.88 -6.46
CA ALA A 80 8.98 10.31 -5.61
C ALA A 80 10.23 9.94 -6.40
N LEU A 81 10.08 9.28 -7.55
CA LEU A 81 11.21 8.93 -8.42
C LEU A 81 11.91 10.15 -9.02
N GLN A 82 11.17 11.24 -9.28
CA GLN A 82 11.73 12.50 -9.75
C GLN A 82 12.54 13.25 -8.69
N ARG A 83 12.25 13.07 -7.40
CA ARG A 83 12.68 13.97 -6.32
C ARG A 83 13.49 13.31 -5.22
N CYS A 84 13.43 11.97 -5.09
CA CYS A 84 14.05 11.24 -3.98
C CYS A 84 15.19 10.35 -4.45
N LYS A 85 16.20 10.19 -3.59
CA LYS A 85 17.34 9.28 -3.79
C LYS A 85 17.26 8.03 -2.93
N THR A 86 16.48 8.09 -1.85
CA THR A 86 16.37 7.02 -0.87
C THR A 86 14.93 6.59 -0.69
N SER A 87 14.75 5.35 -0.29
CA SER A 87 13.42 4.77 -0.02
C SER A 87 12.71 5.51 1.10
N ARG A 88 13.39 5.86 2.20
CA ARG A 88 12.81 6.63 3.30
C ARG A 88 12.29 8.00 2.85
N ALA A 89 13.11 8.75 2.09
CA ALA A 89 12.68 10.05 1.56
C ALA A 89 11.48 9.91 0.60
N ALA A 90 11.40 8.80 -0.15
CA ALA A 90 10.26 8.51 -1.01
C ALA A 90 8.99 8.21 -0.20
N VAL A 91 9.09 7.44 0.88
CA VAL A 91 7.97 7.18 1.83
C VAL A 91 7.45 8.49 2.40
N GLU A 92 8.34 9.35 2.92
CA GLU A 92 7.98 10.64 3.50
C GLU A 92 7.29 11.55 2.49
N LEU A 93 7.84 11.66 1.27
CA LEU A 93 7.26 12.49 0.21
C LEU A 93 5.89 11.95 -0.25
N ILE A 94 5.77 10.65 -0.49
CA ILE A 94 4.50 10.04 -0.91
C ILE A 94 3.44 10.27 0.17
N GLY A 95 3.77 10.03 1.44
CA GLY A 95 2.88 10.25 2.57
C GLY A 95 2.43 11.71 2.69
N GLU A 96 3.35 12.68 2.49
CA GLU A 96 3.04 14.10 2.48
C GLU A 96 2.12 14.48 1.31
N LEU A 97 2.40 13.99 0.10
CA LEU A 97 1.57 14.25 -1.07
C LEU A 97 0.15 13.69 -0.91
N MET A 98 0.02 12.46 -0.41
CA MET A 98 -1.28 11.83 -0.15
C MET A 98 -2.07 12.57 0.92
N SER A 99 -1.40 12.99 2.01
CA SER A 99 -2.04 13.74 3.09
C SER A 99 -2.50 15.13 2.65
N THR A 100 -1.68 15.82 1.85
CA THR A 100 -1.92 17.21 1.45
C THR A 100 -2.92 17.35 0.31
N TYR A 101 -2.81 16.50 -0.69
CA TYR A 101 -3.61 16.58 -1.92
C TYR A 101 -4.75 15.55 -1.99
N GLY A 102 -4.84 14.69 -1.00
CA GLY A 102 -5.84 13.64 -0.87
C GLY A 102 -5.58 12.47 -1.83
N PHE A 103 -5.57 11.26 -1.28
CA PHE A 103 -5.43 10.05 -2.08
C PHE A 103 -6.69 9.81 -2.90
N LEU A 104 -6.53 9.79 -4.21
CA LEU A 104 -7.55 9.45 -5.18
C LEU A 104 -7.29 8.03 -5.71
N PRO A 105 -8.08 7.03 -5.28
CA PRO A 105 -7.96 5.67 -5.82
C PRO A 105 -8.17 5.63 -7.33
N SER A 106 -7.19 5.15 -8.07
CA SER A 106 -7.21 5.05 -9.53
C SER A 106 -7.51 3.64 -10.03
N CYS A 107 -7.23 2.61 -9.22
CA CYS A 107 -7.48 1.23 -9.55
C CYS A 107 -8.79 0.74 -8.91
N VAL A 108 -9.87 0.71 -9.69
CA VAL A 108 -11.22 0.23 -9.32
C VAL A 108 -11.75 0.73 -7.96
N GLY A 109 -11.30 1.90 -7.52
CA GLY A 109 -11.72 2.49 -6.25
C GLY A 109 -11.14 1.82 -5.00
N GLU A 110 -10.09 1.04 -5.14
CA GLU A 110 -9.41 0.34 -4.05
C GLU A 110 -8.18 1.13 -3.54
N SER A 111 -7.59 0.70 -2.45
CA SER A 111 -6.36 1.28 -1.88
C SER A 111 -5.11 0.65 -2.47
N GLU A 112 -3.95 1.14 -2.04
CA GLU A 112 -2.68 0.70 -2.61
C GLU A 112 -1.65 0.38 -1.54
N THR A 113 -0.83 -0.64 -1.85
CA THR A 113 0.40 -0.97 -1.14
C THR A 113 1.58 -0.78 -2.06
N LEU A 114 2.59 -0.06 -1.60
CA LEU A 114 3.86 0.11 -2.29
C LEU A 114 4.98 -0.63 -1.57
N VAL A 115 5.86 -1.26 -2.33
CA VAL A 115 7.17 -1.71 -1.83
C VAL A 115 8.21 -0.76 -2.39
N ILE A 116 8.87 -0.02 -1.52
CA ILE A 116 9.80 1.05 -1.85
C ILE A 116 11.18 0.66 -1.36
N GLY A 117 12.12 0.50 -2.27
CA GLY A 117 13.47 0.02 -1.94
C GLY A 117 14.56 0.83 -2.62
N ASP A 118 15.69 0.96 -1.94
CA ASP A 118 16.94 1.44 -2.49
C ASP A 118 18.07 0.43 -2.22
N THR A 119 19.32 0.84 -2.33
CA THR A 119 20.48 -0.05 -2.11
C THR A 119 20.74 -0.38 -0.64
N LYS A 120 19.97 0.15 0.29
CA LYS A 120 20.23 0.03 1.74
C LYS A 120 19.04 -0.51 2.51
N GLU A 121 17.82 -0.13 2.15
CA GLU A 121 16.63 -0.49 2.91
C GLU A 121 15.39 -0.67 2.02
N ILE A 122 14.42 -1.39 2.54
CA ILE A 122 13.12 -1.64 1.92
C ILE A 122 12.03 -1.23 2.89
N TRP A 123 11.01 -0.55 2.37
CA TRP A 123 9.81 -0.15 3.08
C TRP A 123 8.57 -0.73 2.40
N VAL A 124 7.61 -1.15 3.22
CA VAL A 124 6.21 -1.30 2.79
C VAL A 124 5.47 -0.03 3.17
N PHE A 125 4.75 0.53 2.23
CA PHE A 125 3.91 1.70 2.42
C PHE A 125 2.47 1.34 2.01
N GLU A 126 1.51 1.60 2.88
CA GLU A 126 0.09 1.36 2.61
C GLU A 126 -0.70 2.65 2.76
N VAL A 127 -1.58 2.94 1.81
CA VAL A 127 -2.40 4.14 1.80
C VAL A 127 -3.86 3.80 1.55
N PHE A 128 -4.73 4.42 2.33
CA PHE A 128 -6.18 4.32 2.21
C PHE A 128 -6.78 5.72 2.07
N SER A 129 -7.88 5.83 1.33
CA SER A 129 -8.58 7.09 1.22
C SER A 129 -9.41 7.39 2.47
N VAL A 130 -9.93 8.61 2.53
CA VAL A 130 -10.78 9.07 3.66
C VAL A 130 -12.21 9.34 3.23
N GLY A 131 -12.62 8.77 2.07
CA GLY A 131 -13.96 8.96 1.51
C GLY A 131 -14.09 10.27 0.71
N SER A 132 -15.23 10.41 0.01
CA SER A 132 -15.47 11.51 -0.94
C SER A 132 -15.65 12.88 -0.29
N ASP A 133 -16.03 12.93 0.98
CA ASP A 133 -16.40 14.17 1.69
C ASP A 133 -15.19 14.99 2.17
N TRP A 134 -13.98 14.48 1.96
CA TRP A 134 -12.78 15.21 2.37
C TRP A 134 -12.64 16.55 1.64
N ASP A 135 -12.25 17.58 2.39
CA ASP A 135 -11.99 18.91 1.86
C ASP A 135 -10.57 19.36 2.23
N PRO A 136 -9.72 19.78 1.27
CA PRO A 136 -8.38 20.29 1.55
C PRO A 136 -8.36 21.50 2.49
N LYS A 137 -9.50 22.21 2.62
CA LYS A 137 -9.66 23.35 3.53
C LYS A 137 -10.02 22.93 4.96
N SER A 138 -10.29 21.65 5.20
CA SER A 138 -10.64 21.13 6.53
C SER A 138 -9.46 21.15 7.52
N GLY A 139 -8.23 21.22 7.01
CA GLY A 139 -7.01 21.02 7.82
C GLY A 139 -6.75 19.57 8.22
N LYS A 140 -7.62 18.62 7.80
CA LYS A 140 -7.43 17.19 8.03
C LYS A 140 -6.66 16.56 6.86
N PRO A 141 -5.79 15.56 7.12
CA PRO A 141 -5.12 14.81 6.04
C PRO A 141 -6.12 14.16 5.07
N GLY A 142 -5.79 14.17 3.78
CA GLY A 142 -6.62 13.61 2.70
C GLY A 142 -6.39 12.12 2.44
N ALA A 143 -5.66 11.46 3.34
CA ALA A 143 -5.42 10.03 3.33
C ALA A 143 -5.11 9.55 4.76
N VAL A 144 -5.21 8.25 4.97
CA VAL A 144 -4.54 7.55 6.07
C VAL A 144 -3.48 6.65 5.47
N TRP A 145 -2.27 6.69 6.01
CA TRP A 145 -1.17 5.87 5.51
C TRP A 145 -0.24 5.44 6.64
N ALA A 146 0.38 4.30 6.44
CA ALA A 146 1.45 3.80 7.29
C ALA A 146 2.54 3.16 6.44
N ALA A 147 3.77 3.18 6.94
CA ALA A 147 4.90 2.52 6.32
C ALA A 147 5.73 1.80 7.39
N GLN A 148 6.24 0.63 7.01
CA GLN A 148 7.10 -0.18 7.87
C GLN A 148 8.39 -0.54 7.12
N ARG A 149 9.54 -0.23 7.74
CA ARG A 149 10.84 -0.69 7.26
C ARG A 149 10.97 -2.19 7.49
N ILE A 150 11.44 -2.88 6.48
CA ILE A 150 11.68 -4.33 6.55
C ILE A 150 13.09 -4.58 7.06
N PRO A 151 13.28 -5.49 8.04
CA PRO A 151 14.62 -5.86 8.50
C PRO A 151 15.51 -6.37 7.35
N ASP A 152 16.81 -6.07 7.40
CA ASP A 152 17.75 -6.31 6.30
C ASP A 152 17.92 -7.79 5.93
N ASP A 153 17.61 -8.69 6.86
CA ASP A 153 17.69 -10.14 6.67
C ASP A 153 16.31 -10.80 6.48
N HIS A 154 15.27 -9.99 6.25
CA HIS A 154 13.91 -10.44 5.99
C HIS A 154 13.56 -10.39 4.51
N ALA A 155 12.51 -11.13 4.18
CA ALA A 155 11.82 -11.09 2.89
C ALA A 155 10.31 -10.95 3.12
N LEU A 156 9.63 -10.38 2.12
CA LEU A 156 8.18 -10.19 2.14
C LEU A 156 7.58 -10.45 0.77
N VAL A 157 6.28 -10.64 0.76
CA VAL A 157 5.45 -10.63 -0.45
C VAL A 157 4.22 -9.76 -0.19
N VAL A 158 3.89 -8.94 -1.17
CA VAL A 158 2.63 -8.19 -1.21
C VAL A 158 1.73 -8.82 -2.27
N ALA A 159 0.55 -9.20 -1.88
CA ALA A 159 -0.34 -10.03 -2.67
C ALA A 159 -1.78 -9.50 -2.69
N ASN A 160 -1.95 -8.22 -3.01
CA ASN A 160 -3.23 -7.53 -3.04
C ASN A 160 -3.99 -7.56 -1.69
N TRP A 161 -3.25 -7.49 -0.61
CA TRP A 161 -3.79 -7.38 0.73
C TRP A 161 -2.81 -6.62 1.62
N SER A 162 -3.34 -5.84 2.55
CA SER A 162 -2.55 -5.16 3.58
C SER A 162 -1.76 -6.16 4.41
N ILE A 163 -0.51 -5.84 4.73
CA ILE A 163 0.39 -6.69 5.51
C ILE A 163 0.96 -6.02 6.76
N ILE A 164 0.82 -4.70 6.91
CA ILE A 164 1.22 -3.99 8.13
C ILE A 164 0.28 -4.40 9.28
N LYS A 165 0.84 -4.58 10.47
CA LYS A 165 0.12 -5.03 11.67
C LYS A 165 0.08 -3.93 12.74
N GLU A 166 0.72 -4.19 13.86
CA GLU A 166 0.90 -3.19 14.91
C GLU A 166 1.94 -2.16 14.49
N ILE A 167 1.73 -0.92 14.92
CA ILE A 167 2.65 0.19 14.68
C ILE A 167 3.19 0.61 16.04
N ASP A 168 4.50 0.52 16.20
CA ASP A 168 5.18 1.07 17.37
C ASP A 168 5.41 2.58 17.14
N GLU A 169 4.65 3.38 17.87
CA GLU A 169 4.68 4.84 17.73
C GLU A 169 5.99 5.47 18.25
N ASP A 170 6.76 4.74 19.03
CA ASP A 170 8.05 5.20 19.57
C ASP A 170 9.23 4.82 18.66
N ASP A 171 9.04 3.89 17.71
CA ASP A 171 10.08 3.43 16.77
C ASP A 171 9.94 4.11 15.39
N HIS A 172 10.39 5.35 15.30
CA HIS A 172 10.39 6.10 14.04
C HIS A 172 11.46 5.65 13.04
N ASP A 173 12.38 4.77 13.41
CA ASP A 173 13.32 4.16 12.48
C ASP A 173 12.65 3.04 11.66
N THR A 174 11.67 2.37 12.25
CA THR A 174 10.91 1.28 11.63
C THR A 174 9.54 1.73 11.11
N PHE A 175 8.87 2.67 11.76
CA PHE A 175 7.51 3.07 11.39
C PHE A 175 7.39 4.55 11.07
N LEU A 176 6.68 4.84 9.97
CA LEU A 176 6.23 6.17 9.59
C LEU A 176 4.73 6.10 9.30
N TYR A 177 3.99 7.13 9.64
CA TYR A 177 2.53 7.12 9.50
C TYR A 177 1.93 8.52 9.44
N SER A 178 0.71 8.62 8.89
CA SER A 178 -0.07 9.86 8.87
C SER A 178 -0.55 10.22 10.26
N SER A 179 -0.61 11.52 10.56
CA SER A 179 -1.02 12.01 11.89
C SER A 179 -2.42 11.60 12.33
N ASN A 180 -3.27 11.23 11.36
CA ASN A 180 -4.66 10.82 11.59
C ASN A 180 -4.88 9.30 11.57
N TYR A 181 -3.84 8.47 11.46
CA TYR A 181 -4.00 7.05 11.18
C TYR A 181 -4.85 6.31 12.23
N LYS A 182 -4.74 6.69 13.50
CA LYS A 182 -5.51 6.09 14.58
C LYS A 182 -6.81 6.87 14.85
N SER A 183 -6.73 8.22 14.87
CA SER A 183 -7.89 9.06 15.14
C SER A 183 -8.99 8.94 14.09
N PHE A 184 -8.63 8.76 12.82
CA PHE A 184 -9.61 8.51 11.76
C PHE A 184 -10.39 7.21 12.01
N ALA A 185 -9.72 6.15 12.42
CA ALA A 185 -10.40 4.88 12.76
C ALA A 185 -11.36 5.02 13.94
N VAL A 186 -10.99 5.81 14.95
CA VAL A 186 -11.85 6.12 16.10
C VAL A 186 -13.07 6.94 15.64
N GLU A 187 -12.86 7.99 14.83
CA GLU A 187 -13.95 8.81 14.26
C GLU A 187 -14.95 7.97 13.46
N GLN A 188 -14.47 6.94 12.76
CA GLN A 188 -15.30 6.02 11.98
C GLN A 188 -15.96 4.90 12.81
N GLY A 189 -15.61 4.78 14.10
CA GLY A 189 -16.09 3.70 14.96
C GLY A 189 -15.51 2.31 14.62
N TRP A 190 -14.35 2.26 13.96
CA TRP A 190 -13.66 1.01 13.59
C TRP A 190 -12.64 0.56 14.63
N TYR A 191 -12.29 1.44 15.54
CA TYR A 191 -11.38 1.16 16.65
C TYR A 191 -11.86 1.88 17.91
N ASP A 192 -11.83 1.15 19.02
CA ASP A 192 -12.13 1.69 20.36
C ASP A 192 -10.80 1.81 21.15
N PRO A 193 -10.31 3.03 21.40
CA PRO A 193 -9.07 3.22 22.13
C PRO A 193 -9.15 2.83 23.62
N GLU A 194 -10.35 2.72 24.19
CA GLU A 194 -10.57 2.26 25.56
C GLU A 194 -10.79 0.74 25.65
N GLY A 195 -10.85 0.08 24.49
CA GLY A 195 -11.02 -1.36 24.37
C GLY A 195 -9.73 -2.13 24.73
N THR A 196 -9.85 -3.45 24.82
CA THR A 196 -8.70 -4.34 25.11
C THR A 196 -8.02 -4.85 23.85
N HIS A 197 -8.61 -4.64 22.67
CA HIS A 197 -8.04 -5.10 21.40
C HIS A 197 -6.98 -4.09 20.93
N PRO A 198 -5.77 -4.53 20.57
CA PRO A 198 -4.74 -3.64 20.07
C PRO A 198 -5.15 -3.05 18.71
N PHE A 199 -4.56 -1.90 18.36
CA PHE A 199 -4.74 -1.35 17.02
C PHE A 199 -3.94 -2.16 16.02
N ILE A 200 -4.62 -2.96 15.20
CA ILE A 200 -4.01 -3.71 14.10
C ILE A 200 -4.39 -3.03 12.78
N TRP A 201 -3.44 -2.38 12.14
CA TRP A 201 -3.64 -1.61 10.92
C TRP A 201 -4.42 -2.38 9.85
N GLN A 202 -3.99 -3.59 9.53
CA GLN A 202 -4.63 -4.45 8.55
C GLN A 202 -6.10 -4.73 8.88
N GLU A 203 -6.42 -5.05 10.15
CA GLU A 203 -7.78 -5.37 10.58
C GLU A 203 -8.69 -4.15 10.53
N VAL A 204 -8.12 -2.99 10.84
CA VAL A 204 -8.86 -1.72 10.85
C VAL A 204 -9.18 -1.25 9.44
N TYR A 205 -8.22 -1.27 8.51
CA TYR A 205 -8.38 -0.64 7.21
C TYR A 205 -8.67 -1.62 6.06
N ALA A 206 -8.17 -2.85 6.15
CA ALA A 206 -8.35 -3.90 5.15
C ALA A 206 -8.85 -5.21 5.79
N PRO A 207 -10.02 -5.21 6.45
CA PRO A 207 -10.48 -6.35 7.27
C PRO A 207 -10.90 -7.57 6.45
N MET A 208 -10.96 -7.47 5.13
CA MET A 208 -11.52 -8.48 4.24
C MET A 208 -10.43 -9.22 3.47
N PRO A 209 -9.88 -10.33 4.00
CA PRO A 209 -8.92 -11.12 3.26
C PRO A 209 -9.58 -11.78 2.04
N ARG A 210 -8.84 -11.84 0.94
CA ARG A 210 -9.25 -12.57 -0.26
C ARG A 210 -8.45 -13.87 -0.35
N GLU A 211 -9.11 -14.96 -0.69
CA GLU A 211 -8.46 -16.27 -0.79
C GLU A 211 -7.25 -16.26 -1.73
N TRP A 212 -7.39 -15.66 -2.90
CA TRP A 212 -6.28 -15.56 -3.86
C TRP A 212 -5.10 -14.72 -3.35
N ALA A 213 -5.32 -13.79 -2.42
CA ALA A 213 -4.27 -13.07 -1.73
C ALA A 213 -3.58 -13.97 -0.70
N THR A 214 -4.34 -14.59 0.20
CA THR A 214 -3.82 -15.45 1.27
C THR A 214 -3.11 -16.69 0.73
N ASN A 215 -3.56 -17.27 -0.38
CA ASN A 215 -2.87 -18.40 -1.02
C ASN A 215 -1.48 -18.02 -1.54
N ARG A 216 -1.29 -16.80 -2.07
CA ARG A 216 0.04 -16.32 -2.49
C ARG A 216 0.96 -16.04 -1.30
N LEU A 217 0.40 -15.50 -0.20
CA LEU A 217 1.13 -15.34 1.05
C LEU A 217 1.57 -16.70 1.59
N TRP A 218 0.63 -17.67 1.67
CA TRP A 218 0.95 -19.03 2.08
C TRP A 218 2.06 -19.66 1.23
N LEU A 219 1.98 -19.54 -0.09
CA LEU A 219 2.99 -20.08 -0.99
C LEU A 219 4.38 -19.51 -0.70
N PHE A 220 4.45 -18.19 -0.48
CA PHE A 220 5.70 -17.51 -0.16
C PHE A 220 6.28 -17.99 1.18
N TYR A 221 5.50 -17.90 2.26
CA TYR A 221 5.98 -18.23 3.60
C TYR A 221 6.30 -19.72 3.74
N SER A 222 5.48 -20.62 3.19
CA SER A 222 5.75 -22.06 3.20
C SER A 222 6.95 -22.47 2.35
N THR A 223 7.32 -21.66 1.36
CA THR A 223 8.49 -21.91 0.51
C THR A 223 9.79 -21.44 1.14
N TYR A 224 9.78 -20.25 1.76
CA TYR A 224 11.01 -19.61 2.22
C TYR A 224 11.22 -19.66 3.73
N ALA A 225 10.19 -19.96 4.51
CA ALA A 225 10.25 -20.14 5.95
C ALA A 225 9.36 -21.28 6.43
N PRO A 226 9.52 -22.51 5.87
CA PRO A 226 8.60 -23.62 6.11
C PRO A 226 8.52 -24.08 7.57
N HIS A 227 9.59 -23.88 8.38
CA HIS A 227 9.63 -24.32 9.77
C HIS A 227 9.43 -23.18 10.78
N HIS A 228 9.21 -21.96 10.30
CA HIS A 228 9.02 -20.80 11.18
C HIS A 228 7.67 -20.87 11.92
N ALA A 229 6.63 -21.34 11.24
CA ALA A 229 5.29 -21.57 11.79
C ALA A 229 4.50 -22.56 10.92
N ASP A 230 3.43 -23.11 11.46
CA ASP A 230 2.41 -23.82 10.68
C ASP A 230 1.60 -22.78 9.90
N TRP A 231 1.98 -22.55 8.65
CA TRP A 231 1.29 -21.60 7.81
C TRP A 231 -0.09 -22.11 7.41
N PRO A 232 -1.17 -21.47 7.83
CA PRO A 232 -2.52 -21.94 7.53
C PRO A 232 -2.82 -21.75 6.05
N ARG A 233 -3.02 -22.86 5.34
CA ARG A 233 -3.50 -22.87 3.98
C ARG A 233 -5.01 -22.96 3.97
N ARG A 234 -5.64 -22.09 3.20
CA ARG A 234 -7.03 -22.27 2.81
C ARG A 234 -7.08 -22.98 1.48
N SER A 235 -7.62 -24.18 1.49
CA SER A 235 -7.69 -25.01 0.29
C SER A 235 -9.04 -24.82 -0.42
N LEU A 236 -9.00 -25.00 -1.74
CA LEU A 236 -10.20 -25.12 -2.56
C LEU A 236 -11.07 -26.33 -2.19
N GLU A 237 -10.50 -27.26 -1.42
CA GLU A 237 -11.18 -28.48 -0.94
C GLU A 237 -12.32 -28.18 0.03
N ASP A 238 -12.28 -27.02 0.69
CA ASP A 238 -13.35 -26.57 1.58
C ASP A 238 -14.58 -26.01 0.82
N GLY A 239 -14.68 -26.22 -0.48
CA GLY A 239 -15.78 -25.76 -1.32
C GLY A 239 -15.78 -24.27 -1.63
N HIS A 240 -14.66 -23.60 -1.37
CA HIS A 240 -14.51 -22.16 -1.57
C HIS A 240 -13.89 -21.88 -2.95
N MET A 241 -14.71 -21.45 -3.85
CA MET A 241 -14.29 -21.02 -5.18
C MET A 241 -13.31 -19.84 -5.10
N MET A 242 -12.33 -19.80 -6.02
CA MET A 242 -11.52 -18.61 -6.22
C MET A 242 -12.40 -17.39 -6.45
N GLY A 243 -12.26 -16.39 -5.63
CA GLY A 243 -13.07 -15.20 -5.65
C GLY A 243 -13.63 -14.85 -4.28
N TYR A 244 -14.59 -14.05 -4.30
CA TYR A 244 -15.21 -13.49 -3.10
C TYR A 244 -15.75 -14.59 -2.20
N ASN A 245 -15.05 -14.94 -1.13
CA ASN A 245 -15.63 -15.75 -0.10
C ASN A 245 -15.94 -14.91 1.15
N GLN A 246 -17.18 -14.47 1.25
CA GLN A 246 -17.67 -13.73 2.41
C GLN A 246 -17.57 -14.52 3.73
N TYR A 247 -17.35 -15.84 3.67
CA TYR A 247 -17.21 -16.70 4.84
C TYR A 247 -15.76 -16.81 5.35
N ILE A 248 -14.78 -16.35 4.57
CA ILE A 248 -13.38 -16.26 5.00
C ILE A 248 -13.16 -15.09 5.97
N GLN A 249 -14.09 -14.17 6.03
CA GLN A 249 -14.01 -12.93 6.79
C GLN A 249 -13.61 -13.10 8.25
N TYR A 250 -13.89 -14.23 8.83
CA TYR A 250 -13.91 -14.40 10.28
C TYR A 250 -13.06 -15.55 10.77
N VAL A 251 -12.08 -16.00 10.01
CA VAL A 251 -11.09 -16.89 10.57
C VAL A 251 -10.08 -16.08 11.33
N GLU A 252 -10.34 -16.00 12.58
CA GLU A 252 -9.42 -15.44 13.55
C GLU A 252 -8.12 -16.27 13.64
N PRO A 253 -6.99 -15.60 13.74
CA PRO A 253 -6.79 -14.17 13.56
C PRO A 253 -6.65 -13.78 12.07
N ILE A 254 -7.20 -12.63 11.66
CA ILE A 254 -7.05 -12.09 10.30
C ILE A 254 -5.57 -11.90 9.97
N SER A 255 -4.79 -11.47 10.95
CA SER A 255 -3.37 -11.13 10.86
C SER A 255 -2.41 -12.33 10.99
N ILE A 256 -2.78 -13.51 10.51
CA ILE A 256 -2.01 -14.76 10.67
C ILE A 256 -0.64 -14.78 9.97
N TYR A 257 -0.47 -14.01 8.90
CA TYR A 257 0.82 -13.89 8.23
C TYR A 257 1.54 -12.64 8.73
N PRO A 258 2.83 -12.72 9.10
CA PRO A 258 3.59 -11.53 9.49
C PRO A 258 3.84 -10.60 8.31
N THR A 259 4.22 -9.35 8.57
CA THR A 259 4.60 -8.38 7.53
C THR A 259 5.78 -8.89 6.71
N SER A 260 6.74 -9.52 7.34
CA SER A 260 7.93 -10.11 6.70
C SER A 260 8.44 -11.29 7.50
N VAL A 261 9.31 -12.09 6.91
CA VAL A 261 9.90 -13.26 7.56
C VAL A 261 11.39 -13.36 7.24
N ARG A 262 12.16 -13.83 8.18
CA ARG A 262 13.55 -14.23 7.93
C ARG A 262 13.54 -15.55 7.15
N PRO A 263 13.99 -15.56 5.88
CA PRO A 263 14.00 -16.79 5.10
C PRO A 263 15.02 -17.79 5.66
N GLU A 264 14.70 -19.08 5.61
CA GLU A 264 15.57 -20.15 6.10
C GLU A 264 16.75 -20.45 5.19
N ARG A 265 16.73 -19.89 3.98
CA ARG A 265 17.83 -19.93 3.02
C ARG A 265 17.93 -18.61 2.27
N LYS A 266 19.10 -18.36 1.69
CA LYS A 266 19.25 -17.21 0.78
C LYS A 266 18.32 -17.36 -0.42
N ILE A 267 17.65 -16.27 -0.76
CA ILE A 267 16.79 -16.17 -1.93
C ILE A 267 17.62 -15.60 -3.08
N SER A 268 17.77 -16.36 -4.15
CA SER A 268 18.47 -15.94 -5.37
C SER A 268 17.51 -15.23 -6.34
N LEU A 269 18.06 -14.57 -7.36
CA LEU A 269 17.27 -14.01 -8.45
C LEU A 269 16.46 -15.11 -9.17
N GLN A 270 17.06 -16.30 -9.34
CA GLN A 270 16.39 -17.45 -9.96
C GLN A 270 15.21 -17.93 -9.11
N ASP A 271 15.33 -17.90 -7.79
CA ASP A 271 14.22 -18.24 -6.88
C ASP A 271 13.06 -17.26 -7.06
N ILE A 272 13.33 -15.95 -7.13
CA ILE A 272 12.31 -14.93 -7.36
C ILE A 272 11.63 -15.15 -8.71
N MET A 273 12.41 -15.34 -9.77
CA MET A 273 11.88 -15.59 -11.12
C MET A 273 11.05 -16.87 -11.21
N ALA A 274 11.44 -17.92 -10.48
CA ALA A 274 10.68 -19.16 -10.42
C ALA A 274 9.39 -19.03 -9.62
N PHE A 275 9.43 -18.24 -8.54
CA PHE A 275 8.27 -18.01 -7.68
C PHE A 275 7.18 -17.20 -8.39
N GLN A 276 7.55 -16.27 -9.27
CA GLN A 276 6.61 -15.41 -9.99
C GLN A 276 6.00 -16.05 -11.26
N ARG A 277 6.37 -17.29 -11.60
CA ARG A 277 5.82 -18.05 -12.74
C ARG A 277 4.66 -18.95 -12.32
#